data_ba44bd52e90b463f0ed0a4531cfb6715
#
_entry.id   ba44bd52e90b463f0ed0a4531cfb6715
#
_cell.length_a   1.000
_cell.length_b   1.000
_cell.length_c   1.000
_cell.angle_alpha   90.00
_cell.angle_beta   90.00
_cell.angle_gamma   90.00
#
_symmetry.space_group_name_H-M   'P 1'
#
loop_
_entity.id
_entity.type
_entity.pdbx_description
1 polymer ?
#
loop_
_entity_poly.entity_id
_entity_poly.type
_entity_poly.pdbx_seq_one_letter_code
_entity_poly.pdbx_strand_id
1 'polypeptide(L)'
;MTAGILGSIHSPADVHALSSQQLRDLCLEIRSTLLNYGRKHGGHIGSNLGVVELTVALHRVFGSPRDRFVFDVSHQSYVHKMLTGRAEAYLDESRFGEVTGFTNPLESEHDSFVLGHTGTSISLACGLAKTRDMQHTCLLYTSPSPRD
;
A
#
# COMPACT_ATOMS: atom_id res chain seq x y z
N MET A 1 -18.79 -15.16 11.50
CA MET A 1 -18.66 -14.03 10.56
C MET A 1 -17.80 -14.55 9.44
N THR A 2 -18.28 -14.51 8.20
CA THR A 2 -17.46 -14.85 7.03
C THR A 2 -16.27 -13.90 7.02
N ALA A 3 -15.06 -14.45 6.97
CA ALA A 3 -13.86 -13.63 6.80
C ALA A 3 -14.07 -12.78 5.53
N GLY A 4 -13.91 -11.46 5.64
CA GLY A 4 -14.02 -10.56 4.50
C GLY A 4 -12.93 -10.84 3.46
N ILE A 5 -13.05 -10.26 2.27
CA ILE A 5 -12.05 -10.42 1.21
C ILE A 5 -10.68 -9.93 1.70
N LEU A 6 -10.64 -8.79 2.40
CA LEU A 6 -9.38 -8.22 2.90
C LEU A 6 -8.61 -9.18 3.81
N GLY A 7 -9.31 -9.92 4.69
CA GLY A 7 -8.66 -10.90 5.57
C GLY A 7 -8.07 -12.12 4.84
N SER A 8 -8.42 -12.33 3.57
CA SER A 8 -7.85 -13.39 2.73
C SER A 8 -6.67 -12.92 1.84
N ILE A 9 -6.34 -11.62 1.86
CA ILE A 9 -5.23 -11.06 1.09
C ILE A 9 -3.94 -11.17 1.91
N HIS A 10 -3.05 -12.04 1.48
CA HIS A 10 -1.73 -12.24 2.10
C HIS A 10 -0.59 -11.73 1.22
N SER A 11 -0.87 -11.51 -0.07
CA SER A 11 0.11 -11.05 -1.06
C SER A 11 -0.56 -10.29 -2.21
N PRO A 12 0.18 -9.51 -3.00
CA PRO A 12 -0.35 -8.91 -4.22
C PRO A 12 -0.90 -9.91 -5.23
N ALA A 13 -0.42 -11.16 -5.23
CA ALA A 13 -0.92 -12.20 -6.11
C ALA A 13 -2.41 -12.52 -5.86
N ASP A 14 -2.87 -12.41 -4.61
CA ASP A 14 -4.26 -12.62 -4.26
C ASP A 14 -5.16 -11.55 -4.88
N VAL A 15 -4.68 -10.29 -4.95
CA VAL A 15 -5.39 -9.19 -5.62
C VAL A 15 -5.52 -9.43 -7.12
N HIS A 16 -4.49 -10.01 -7.75
CA HIS A 16 -4.52 -10.37 -9.17
C HIS A 16 -5.59 -11.42 -9.50
N ALA A 17 -5.95 -12.28 -8.55
CA ALA A 17 -6.95 -13.34 -8.76
C ALA A 17 -8.40 -12.84 -8.63
N LEU A 18 -8.64 -11.65 -8.06
CA LEU A 18 -9.98 -11.15 -7.78
C LEU A 18 -10.75 -10.75 -9.05
N SER A 19 -12.04 -11.05 -9.08
CA SER A 19 -12.97 -10.51 -10.08
C SER A 19 -13.21 -9.01 -9.89
N SER A 20 -13.74 -8.35 -10.92
CA SER A 20 -14.09 -6.92 -10.84
C SER A 20 -15.09 -6.59 -9.73
N GLN A 21 -16.00 -7.51 -9.39
CA GLN A 21 -16.93 -7.31 -8.27
C GLN A 21 -16.18 -7.41 -6.94
N GLN A 22 -15.34 -8.43 -6.77
CA GLN A 22 -14.55 -8.60 -5.55
C GLN A 22 -13.57 -7.44 -5.31
N LEU A 23 -13.01 -6.84 -6.37
CA LEU A 23 -12.18 -5.63 -6.23
C LEU A 23 -12.96 -4.43 -5.69
N ARG A 24 -14.23 -4.25 -6.14
CA ARG A 24 -15.11 -3.21 -5.59
C ARG A 24 -15.45 -3.48 -4.12
N ASP A 25 -15.77 -4.71 -3.79
CA ASP A 25 -16.10 -5.11 -2.42
C ASP A 25 -14.87 -4.95 -1.51
N LEU A 26 -13.68 -5.32 -1.99
CA LEU A 26 -12.40 -5.10 -1.30
C LEU A 26 -12.16 -3.61 -0.99
N CYS A 27 -12.41 -2.71 -1.94
CA CYS A 27 -12.29 -1.26 -1.70
C CYS A 27 -13.22 -0.79 -0.58
N LEU A 28 -14.46 -1.30 -0.53
CA LEU A 28 -15.42 -0.96 0.54
C LEU A 28 -14.96 -1.50 1.91
N GLU A 29 -14.45 -2.72 1.95
CA GLU A 29 -13.88 -3.30 3.18
C GLU A 29 -12.67 -2.50 3.67
N ILE A 30 -11.74 -2.14 2.79
CA ILE A 30 -10.58 -1.31 3.12
C ILE A 30 -11.02 0.02 3.70
N ARG A 31 -12.00 0.71 3.10
CA ARG A 31 -12.53 1.97 3.59
C ARG A 31 -13.11 1.84 4.99
N SER A 32 -13.89 0.79 5.23
CA SER A 32 -14.46 0.49 6.55
C SER A 32 -13.37 0.21 7.59
N THR A 33 -12.36 -0.56 7.22
CA THR A 33 -11.20 -0.88 8.06
C THR A 33 -10.41 0.37 8.42
N LEU A 34 -10.10 1.25 7.45
CA LEU A 34 -9.42 2.53 7.69
C LEU A 34 -10.19 3.42 8.67
N LEU A 35 -11.51 3.53 8.51
CA LEU A 35 -12.34 4.32 9.41
C LEU A 35 -12.37 3.75 10.84
N ASN A 36 -12.44 2.42 10.97
CA ASN A 36 -12.39 1.75 12.27
C ASN A 36 -11.03 1.92 12.94
N TYR A 37 -9.95 1.66 12.19
CA TYR A 37 -8.58 1.86 12.66
C TYR A 37 -8.35 3.31 13.10
N GLY A 38 -8.78 4.29 12.29
CA GLY A 38 -8.62 5.70 12.62
C GLY A 38 -9.37 6.14 13.89
N ARG A 39 -10.55 5.56 14.15
CA ARG A 39 -11.32 5.85 15.38
C ARG A 39 -10.64 5.35 16.64
N LYS A 40 -9.90 4.25 16.56
CA LYS A 40 -9.31 3.55 17.72
C LYS A 40 -7.83 3.88 17.91
N HIS A 41 -7.08 4.05 16.83
CA HIS A 41 -5.63 4.24 16.86
C HIS A 41 -5.20 5.63 16.36
N GLY A 42 -5.99 6.25 15.48
CA GLY A 42 -5.59 7.50 14.79
C GLY A 42 -4.81 7.23 13.51
N GLY A 43 -3.97 8.19 13.12
CA GLY A 43 -3.13 8.07 11.93
C GLY A 43 -3.63 8.86 10.72
N HIS A 44 -3.06 8.57 9.54
CA HIS A 44 -3.26 9.34 8.30
C HIS A 44 -4.48 8.84 7.50
N ILE A 45 -5.69 8.98 8.05
CA ILE A 45 -6.88 8.34 7.48
C ILE A 45 -7.36 9.02 6.20
N GLY A 46 -7.44 10.36 6.17
CA GLY A 46 -7.94 11.10 5.01
C GLY A 46 -7.16 10.84 3.74
N SER A 47 -5.83 10.92 3.81
CA SER A 47 -4.94 10.64 2.68
C SER A 47 -5.05 9.20 2.16
N ASN A 48 -5.23 8.23 3.05
CA ASN A 48 -5.40 6.83 2.68
C ASN A 48 -6.77 6.57 2.03
N LEU A 49 -7.85 7.18 2.54
CA LEU A 49 -9.18 7.09 1.92
C LEU A 49 -9.18 7.65 0.48
N GLY A 50 -8.37 8.68 0.19
CA GLY A 50 -8.25 9.28 -1.13
C GLY A 50 -7.59 8.39 -2.18
N VAL A 51 -6.85 7.35 -1.78
CA VAL A 51 -6.06 6.50 -2.69
C VAL A 51 -6.43 5.01 -2.66
N VAL A 52 -7.57 4.64 -2.07
CA VAL A 52 -7.97 3.22 -1.94
C VAL A 52 -8.07 2.56 -3.31
N GLU A 53 -8.91 3.06 -4.19
CA GLU A 53 -9.16 2.48 -5.52
C GLU A 53 -7.91 2.52 -6.38
N LEU A 54 -7.14 3.61 -6.30
CA LEU A 54 -5.86 3.75 -7.02
C LEU A 54 -4.88 2.66 -6.58
N THR A 55 -4.70 2.47 -5.27
CA THR A 55 -3.75 1.48 -4.75
C THR A 55 -4.19 0.05 -5.08
N VAL A 56 -5.48 -0.25 -4.97
CA VAL A 56 -6.03 -1.56 -5.38
C VAL A 56 -5.82 -1.78 -6.88
N ALA A 57 -6.06 -0.77 -7.73
CA ALA A 57 -5.84 -0.86 -9.18
C ALA A 57 -4.36 -1.07 -9.52
N LEU A 58 -3.45 -0.39 -8.85
CA LEU A 58 -2.01 -0.58 -9.01
C LEU A 58 -1.61 -2.03 -8.66
N HIS A 59 -2.06 -2.54 -7.52
CA HIS A 59 -1.81 -3.93 -7.14
C HIS A 59 -2.54 -4.96 -7.99
N ARG A 60 -3.58 -4.57 -8.72
CA ARG A 60 -4.26 -5.44 -9.71
C ARG A 60 -3.44 -5.61 -10.98
N VAL A 61 -2.64 -4.62 -11.34
CA VAL A 61 -1.90 -4.55 -12.62
C VAL A 61 -0.43 -4.90 -12.45
N PHE A 62 0.20 -4.45 -11.36
CA PHE A 62 1.63 -4.57 -11.13
C PHE A 62 1.96 -5.56 -10.01
N GLY A 63 3.05 -6.30 -10.17
CA GLY A 63 3.49 -7.34 -9.26
C GLY A 63 4.59 -6.87 -8.29
N SER A 64 4.21 -6.24 -7.17
CA SER A 64 5.16 -5.93 -6.09
C SER A 64 5.64 -7.23 -5.40
N PRO A 65 6.92 -7.36 -4.98
CA PRO A 65 7.97 -6.33 -4.92
C PRO A 65 8.80 -6.20 -6.20
N ARG A 66 8.54 -7.01 -7.24
CA ARG A 66 9.27 -6.89 -8.51
C ARG A 66 9.06 -5.51 -9.13
N ASP A 67 7.81 -5.07 -9.22
CA ASP A 67 7.44 -3.73 -9.63
C ASP A 67 7.44 -2.84 -8.38
N ARG A 68 8.28 -1.79 -8.37
CA ARG A 68 8.49 -0.96 -7.18
C ARG A 68 7.53 0.20 -7.12
N PHE A 69 6.89 0.40 -5.97
CA PHE A 69 6.08 1.57 -5.66
C PHE A 69 6.85 2.53 -4.76
N VAL A 70 6.83 3.82 -5.11
CA VAL A 70 7.40 4.89 -4.30
C VAL A 70 6.29 5.87 -3.97
N PHE A 71 5.94 5.98 -2.71
CA PHE A 71 4.93 6.90 -2.19
C PHE A 71 5.60 8.18 -1.72
N ASP A 72 5.18 9.35 -2.23
CA ASP A 72 5.70 10.63 -1.70
C ASP A 72 5.22 10.81 -0.26
N VAL A 73 6.09 11.24 0.65
CA VAL A 73 5.87 11.23 2.11
C VAL A 73 5.61 9.83 2.68
N SER A 74 4.90 8.98 1.97
CA SER A 74 4.48 7.61 2.28
C SER A 74 3.42 7.43 3.39
N HIS A 75 2.83 8.51 3.89
CA HIS A 75 1.74 8.46 4.88
C HIS A 75 0.42 7.89 4.32
N GLN A 76 0.26 7.82 2.99
CA GLN A 76 -0.87 7.22 2.27
C GLN A 76 -0.62 5.75 1.88
N SER A 77 0.27 5.05 2.57
CA SER A 77 0.68 3.68 2.25
C SER A 77 -0.10 2.58 2.98
N TYR A 78 -1.12 2.90 3.78
CA TYR A 78 -1.83 1.90 4.58
C TYR A 78 -2.51 0.84 3.71
N VAL A 79 -3.14 1.26 2.61
CA VAL A 79 -3.76 0.33 1.65
C VAL A 79 -2.71 -0.60 1.04
N HIS A 80 -1.56 -0.07 0.64
CA HIS A 80 -0.42 -0.85 0.17
C HIS A 80 0.03 -1.89 1.20
N LYS A 81 0.15 -1.49 2.47
CA LYS A 81 0.51 -2.40 3.57
C LYS A 81 -0.53 -3.52 3.73
N MET A 82 -1.83 -3.18 3.70
CA MET A 82 -2.90 -4.17 3.76
C MET A 82 -2.80 -5.21 2.62
N LEU A 83 -2.52 -4.76 1.39
CA LEU A 83 -2.45 -5.62 0.21
C LEU A 83 -1.12 -6.39 0.07
N THR A 84 -0.16 -6.13 0.94
CA THR A 84 1.16 -6.78 0.99
C THR A 84 1.37 -7.60 2.26
N GLY A 85 0.30 -8.21 2.78
CA GLY A 85 0.34 -9.18 3.87
C GLY A 85 0.29 -8.61 5.28
N ARG A 86 0.04 -7.30 5.44
CA ARG A 86 -0.04 -6.63 6.75
C ARG A 86 -1.47 -6.21 7.13
N ALA A 87 -2.50 -6.82 6.52
CA ALA A 87 -3.90 -6.47 6.77
C ALA A 87 -4.30 -6.66 8.24
N GLU A 88 -3.80 -7.70 8.89
CA GLU A 88 -4.09 -8.02 10.28
C GLU A 88 -3.73 -6.87 11.24
N ALA A 89 -2.65 -6.12 10.95
CA ALA A 89 -2.25 -4.94 11.73
C ALA A 89 -3.25 -3.76 11.65
N TYR A 90 -4.29 -3.87 10.83
CA TYR A 90 -5.39 -2.90 10.71
C TYR A 90 -6.74 -3.49 11.10
N LEU A 91 -6.86 -4.83 11.11
CA LEU A 91 -8.09 -5.56 11.42
C LEU A 91 -8.19 -5.91 12.90
N ASP A 92 -7.08 -6.29 13.52
CA ASP A 92 -7.00 -6.70 14.94
C ASP A 92 -6.41 -5.57 15.78
N GLU A 93 -7.20 -5.07 16.75
CA GLU A 93 -6.78 -4.00 17.65
C GLU A 93 -5.52 -4.31 18.47
N SER A 94 -5.32 -5.58 18.81
CA SER A 94 -4.11 -6.00 19.54
C SER A 94 -2.83 -5.87 18.73
N ARG A 95 -2.95 -5.74 17.40
CA ARG A 95 -1.86 -5.69 16.43
C ARG A 95 -1.64 -4.31 15.80
N PHE A 96 -2.42 -3.30 16.16
CA PHE A 96 -2.34 -1.95 15.58
C PHE A 96 -0.96 -1.31 15.66
N GLY A 97 -0.14 -1.69 16.63
CA GLY A 97 1.24 -1.20 16.78
C GLY A 97 2.30 -1.94 15.97
N GLU A 98 1.95 -2.97 15.20
CA GLU A 98 2.92 -3.77 14.43
C GLU A 98 3.42 -3.08 13.16
N VAL A 99 2.74 -2.03 12.70
CA VAL A 99 3.10 -1.27 11.51
C VAL A 99 3.28 0.21 11.81
N THR A 100 4.22 0.85 11.12
CA THR A 100 4.41 2.30 11.21
C THR A 100 3.44 3.04 10.29
N GLY A 101 3.31 4.36 10.50
CA GLY A 101 2.47 5.22 9.67
C GLY A 101 3.06 5.57 8.29
N PHE A 102 4.23 5.00 7.94
CA PHE A 102 4.97 5.25 6.71
C PHE A 102 5.49 3.93 6.14
N THR A 103 5.93 3.91 4.87
CA THR A 103 6.64 2.74 4.32
C THR A 103 7.91 2.47 5.11
N ASN A 104 8.21 1.19 5.33
CA ASN A 104 9.38 0.78 6.10
C ASN A 104 9.93 -0.56 5.59
N PRO A 105 11.14 -0.58 4.97
CA PRO A 105 11.77 -1.81 4.49
C PRO A 105 12.02 -2.86 5.57
N LEU A 106 12.04 -2.48 6.84
CA LEU A 106 12.15 -3.45 7.94
C LEU A 106 10.84 -4.19 8.24
N GLU A 107 9.71 -3.67 7.77
CA GLU A 107 8.41 -4.33 7.87
C GLU A 107 8.14 -5.29 6.70
N SER A 108 8.58 -4.92 5.50
CA SER A 108 8.26 -5.68 4.29
C SER A 108 9.21 -5.37 3.12
N GLU A 109 9.54 -6.39 2.33
CA GLU A 109 10.28 -6.24 1.07
C GLU A 109 9.52 -5.42 0.01
N HIS A 110 8.22 -5.23 0.19
CA HIS A 110 7.38 -4.39 -0.68
C HIS A 110 7.62 -2.90 -0.48
N ASP A 111 8.21 -2.49 0.64
CA ASP A 111 8.54 -1.10 0.96
C ASP A 111 10.00 -0.81 0.58
N SER A 112 10.22 0.13 -0.34
CA SER A 112 11.58 0.41 -0.83
C SER A 112 12.36 1.39 0.05
N PHE A 113 11.66 2.29 0.76
CA PHE A 113 12.28 3.38 1.54
C PHE A 113 11.48 3.70 2.79
N VAL A 114 12.16 4.25 3.81
CA VAL A 114 11.51 5.00 4.89
C VAL A 114 11.40 6.45 4.43
N LEU A 115 10.18 6.95 4.27
CA LEU A 115 9.90 8.31 3.79
C LEU A 115 9.04 9.07 4.79
N GLY A 116 9.14 10.39 4.78
CA GLY A 116 8.37 11.30 5.63
C GLY A 116 8.42 12.75 5.13
N HIS A 117 9.22 13.05 4.11
CA HIS A 117 9.38 14.38 3.53
C HIS A 117 8.75 14.44 2.13
N THR A 118 7.99 15.51 1.88
CA THR A 118 7.38 15.82 0.57
C THR A 118 8.44 16.08 -0.51
N GLY A 119 8.13 15.64 -1.74
CA GLY A 119 8.93 15.93 -2.92
C GLY A 119 10.16 15.05 -3.10
N THR A 120 10.37 14.04 -2.26
CA THR A 120 11.53 13.15 -2.34
C THR A 120 11.30 11.93 -3.24
N SER A 121 10.04 11.56 -3.48
CA SER A 121 9.67 10.36 -4.25
C SER A 121 10.19 10.36 -5.68
N ILE A 122 10.19 11.52 -6.35
CA ILE A 122 10.64 11.65 -7.74
C ILE A 122 12.14 11.32 -7.84
N SER A 123 12.97 11.90 -6.97
CA SER A 123 14.41 11.64 -6.97
C SER A 123 14.73 10.18 -6.68
N LEU A 124 14.02 9.58 -5.72
CA LEU A 124 14.18 8.17 -5.37
C LEU A 124 13.71 7.25 -6.50
N ALA A 125 12.58 7.56 -7.12
CA ALA A 125 12.09 6.81 -8.28
C ALA A 125 13.06 6.92 -9.48
N CYS A 126 13.64 8.09 -9.73
CA CYS A 126 14.69 8.25 -10.76
C CYS A 126 15.92 7.39 -10.45
N GLY A 127 16.34 7.32 -9.18
CA GLY A 127 17.43 6.45 -8.74
C GLY A 127 17.14 4.97 -8.99
N LEU A 128 15.94 4.51 -8.62
CA LEU A 128 15.50 3.13 -8.90
C LEU A 128 15.42 2.85 -10.41
N ALA A 129 14.87 3.78 -11.19
CA ALA A 129 14.79 3.63 -12.65
C ALA A 129 16.18 3.54 -13.27
N LYS A 130 17.13 4.36 -12.83
CA LYS A 130 18.51 4.31 -13.29
C LYS A 130 19.20 2.98 -12.93
N THR A 131 18.99 2.50 -11.71
CA THR A 131 19.50 1.19 -11.26
C THR A 131 18.92 0.06 -12.12
N ARG A 132 17.61 0.08 -12.35
CA ARG A 132 16.92 -0.88 -13.22
C ARG A 132 17.56 -0.91 -14.61
N ASP A 133 17.77 0.26 -15.23
CA ASP A 133 18.34 0.36 -16.59
C ASP A 133 19.77 -0.17 -16.64
N MET A 134 20.58 0.09 -15.62
CA MET A 134 21.94 -0.43 -15.50
C MET A 134 22.00 -1.94 -15.26
N GLN A 135 21.00 -2.50 -14.56
CA GLN A 135 20.91 -3.92 -14.24
C GLN A 135 20.05 -4.70 -15.25
N HIS A 136 19.41 -4.02 -16.21
CA HIS A 136 18.44 -4.61 -17.15
C HIS A 136 17.30 -5.36 -16.45
N THR A 137 16.82 -4.82 -15.31
CA THR A 137 15.76 -5.41 -14.48
C THR A 137 14.48 -4.57 -14.49
N CYS A 138 13.39 -5.10 -14.02
CA CYS A 138 12.01 -4.72 -13.79
C CYS A 138 11.49 -3.28 -14.11
N LEU A 139 10.16 -3.13 -14.11
CA LEU A 139 9.44 -1.86 -14.27
C LEU A 139 9.36 -1.09 -12.93
N LEU A 140 9.38 0.26 -13.01
CA LEU A 140 9.23 1.17 -11.88
C LEU A 140 7.98 2.02 -12.04
N TYR A 141 7.19 2.12 -10.98
CA TYR A 141 6.04 3.02 -10.91
C TYR A 141 6.14 3.95 -9.71
N THR A 142 5.75 5.21 -9.93
CA THR A 142 5.60 6.20 -8.88
C THR A 142 4.12 6.48 -8.64
N SER A 143 3.71 6.49 -7.38
CA SER A 143 2.41 7.06 -7.01
C SER A 143 2.52 8.58 -7.09
N PRO A 144 1.52 9.29 -7.67
CA PRO A 144 1.50 10.73 -7.64
C PRO A 144 1.48 11.23 -6.20
N SER A 145 2.15 12.38 -5.97
CA SER A 145 2.06 13.07 -4.69
C SER A 145 0.60 13.46 -4.42
N PRO A 146 0.08 13.26 -3.22
CA PRO A 146 -1.23 13.77 -2.83
C PRO A 146 -1.13 15.28 -2.57
N ARG A 147 -0.70 16.04 -3.56
CA ARG A 147 -0.86 17.50 -3.53
C ARG A 147 -2.24 17.81 -4.03
N ASP A 148 -2.99 18.41 -3.16
CA ASP A 148 -4.27 19.05 -3.43
C ASP A 148 -4.18 20.11 -4.52
#